data_042c9de8432733b45092ebc6d791236b
#
_entry.id   042c9de8432733b45092ebc6d791236b
#
_cell.length_a   1.000
_cell.length_b   1.000
_cell.length_c   1.000
_cell.angle_alpha   90.00
_cell.angle_beta   90.00
_cell.angle_gamma   90.00
#
_symmetry.space_group_name_H-M   'P 1'
#
loop_
_entity.id
_entity.type
_entity.pdbx_description
1 polymer ?
#
loop_
_entity_poly.entity_id
_entity_poly.type
_entity_poly.pdbx_seq_one_letter_code
_entity_poly.pdbx_strand_id
1 'polypeptide(L)'
;MSGAERSLSVAIIGGGMFFDEIIGQSFKDFMRGGLSGALTSIGMSHFAPVVADVAINVCAVGTRSEKSGTAGHITKWFAEDFPDRKIDACYGDAVWRDILASHKPDVVFVATPDHVHAQPILDALDAGCDVITEKPLCLTTAEADQVIAKAREKDRVVAVDMHKRYDPFVRDMMTKAPEQYGTINRVRAVLEEPLEVSTEIFAWAEQSNPFAYVGCHWPVAVFATGQKNLLLNWDKNHVEIARRRGVDPASFKRQGAIRTWDSVDVAVTYENGMRGDYNNNWINPAEFEGAVNQEIELYGIYGRGIVDQQERGYREAIIGDGSRTRNPSFGGRIHHRGGYPEIFGYGKASIAAGLLAIIRRRILGESMAEIEGSYPDAQSQRDIVQVIEAASVVAEKNYEAFQAGRGTPVSALLNDSEIHIIEPSK
;
A
#
# COMPACT_ATOMS: atom_id res chain seq x y z
N MET A 1 31.51 -15.61 -25.66
CA MET A 1 30.05 -15.74 -25.87
C MET A 1 29.40 -14.64 -25.06
N SER A 2 28.81 -13.62 -25.70
CA SER A 2 28.02 -12.61 -25.01
C SER A 2 26.78 -13.35 -24.50
N GLY A 3 26.72 -13.62 -23.19
CA GLY A 3 25.53 -14.14 -22.57
C GLY A 3 24.38 -13.16 -22.87
N ALA A 4 23.22 -13.69 -23.23
CA ALA A 4 22.00 -12.84 -23.34
C ALA A 4 21.87 -12.07 -22.02
N GLU A 5 21.73 -10.76 -22.10
CA GLU A 5 21.53 -9.89 -20.94
C GLU A 5 20.26 -10.37 -20.22
N ARG A 6 20.40 -10.79 -18.97
CA ARG A 6 19.25 -11.22 -18.17
C ARG A 6 18.43 -9.98 -17.86
N SER A 7 17.13 -10.03 -18.13
CA SER A 7 16.27 -8.85 -17.93
C SER A 7 14.86 -9.25 -17.52
N LEU A 8 14.18 -8.33 -16.83
CA LEU A 8 12.76 -8.38 -16.58
C LEU A 8 12.08 -7.18 -17.24
N SER A 9 11.03 -7.44 -18.01
CA SER A 9 10.14 -6.42 -18.55
C SER A 9 8.98 -6.19 -17.58
N VAL A 10 8.71 -4.93 -17.26
CA VAL A 10 7.70 -4.52 -16.27
C VAL A 10 6.65 -3.63 -16.92
N ALA A 11 5.38 -3.96 -16.76
CA ALA A 11 4.28 -3.04 -17.06
C ALA A 11 3.72 -2.45 -15.76
N ILE A 12 3.42 -1.16 -15.74
CA ILE A 12 2.86 -0.47 -14.57
C ILE A 12 1.40 -0.10 -14.89
N ILE A 13 0.47 -0.56 -14.06
CA ILE A 13 -0.96 -0.29 -14.17
C ILE A 13 -1.39 0.63 -13.04
N GLY A 14 -1.70 1.87 -13.37
CA GLY A 14 -1.97 2.95 -12.43
C GLY A 14 -0.89 4.02 -12.45
N GLY A 15 -1.24 5.23 -12.03
CA GLY A 15 -0.34 6.38 -12.03
C GLY A 15 -0.89 7.46 -11.10
N GLY A 16 -1.39 7.05 -9.93
CA GLY A 16 -1.90 7.93 -8.89
C GLY A 16 -0.79 8.54 -8.04
N MET A 17 -1.19 9.17 -6.93
CA MET A 17 -0.31 9.90 -6.01
C MET A 17 0.90 9.06 -5.57
N PHE A 18 0.68 7.81 -5.23
CA PHE A 18 1.75 6.91 -4.75
C PHE A 18 2.79 6.57 -5.83
N PHE A 19 2.40 6.64 -7.11
CA PHE A 19 3.34 6.54 -8.23
C PHE A 19 4.36 7.67 -8.18
N ASP A 20 3.90 8.91 -8.00
CA ASP A 20 4.78 10.08 -7.98
C ASP A 20 5.70 10.11 -6.75
N GLU A 21 5.21 9.60 -5.62
CA GLU A 21 5.96 9.61 -4.37
C GLU A 21 7.07 8.56 -4.35
N ILE A 22 6.79 7.32 -4.73
CA ILE A 22 7.67 6.18 -4.52
C ILE A 22 7.91 5.36 -5.78
N ILE A 23 6.85 4.89 -6.46
CA ILE A 23 6.94 3.82 -7.46
C ILE A 23 7.79 4.26 -8.65
N GLY A 24 7.45 5.42 -9.23
CA GLY A 24 8.08 5.91 -10.45
C GLY A 24 9.58 6.09 -10.29
N GLN A 25 10.01 6.77 -9.22
CA GLN A 25 11.43 6.99 -8.97
C GLN A 25 12.16 5.68 -8.63
N SER A 26 11.50 4.76 -7.92
CA SER A 26 12.07 3.44 -7.64
C SER A 26 12.38 2.69 -8.93
N PHE A 27 11.45 2.68 -9.89
CA PHE A 27 11.68 2.06 -11.19
C PHE A 27 12.77 2.78 -12.01
N LYS A 28 12.85 4.12 -11.97
CA LYS A 28 13.99 4.82 -12.59
C LYS A 28 15.33 4.36 -12.02
N ASP A 29 15.42 4.23 -10.71
CA ASP A 29 16.65 3.78 -10.05
C ASP A 29 16.97 2.32 -10.41
N PHE A 30 15.97 1.43 -10.44
CA PHE A 30 16.17 0.04 -10.85
C PHE A 30 16.57 -0.09 -12.34
N MET A 31 16.04 0.76 -13.20
CA MET A 31 16.43 0.80 -14.62
C MET A 31 17.88 1.28 -14.81
N ARG A 32 18.41 2.14 -13.92
CA ARG A 32 19.80 2.62 -13.99
C ARG A 32 20.80 1.62 -13.41
N GLY A 33 20.50 1.06 -12.24
CA GLY A 33 21.48 0.33 -11.43
C GLY A 33 21.03 -1.08 -11.01
N GLY A 34 19.92 -1.61 -11.53
CA GLY A 34 19.39 -2.89 -11.10
C GLY A 34 18.96 -2.86 -9.63
N LEU A 35 18.90 -4.03 -9.00
CA LEU A 35 18.47 -4.16 -7.60
C LEU A 35 19.60 -4.08 -6.58
N SER A 36 20.86 -4.20 -6.98
CA SER A 36 22.00 -4.37 -6.06
C SER A 36 22.07 -3.31 -4.97
N GLY A 37 21.79 -2.04 -5.31
CA GLY A 37 21.78 -0.92 -4.36
C GLY A 37 20.66 -0.98 -3.31
N ALA A 38 19.55 -1.66 -3.60
CA ALA A 38 18.41 -1.76 -2.70
C ALA A 38 18.48 -2.98 -1.77
N LEU A 39 19.31 -3.98 -2.07
CA LEU A 39 19.32 -5.26 -1.35
C LEU A 39 19.78 -5.16 0.11
N THR A 40 20.61 -4.17 0.44
CA THR A 40 21.05 -3.92 1.81
C THR A 40 19.88 -3.54 2.71
N SER A 41 18.96 -2.72 2.22
CA SER A 41 17.80 -2.25 2.99
C SER A 41 16.81 -3.37 3.32
N ILE A 42 16.81 -4.45 2.53
CA ILE A 42 15.97 -5.64 2.77
C ILE A 42 16.71 -6.80 3.44
N GLY A 43 17.99 -6.60 3.79
CA GLY A 43 18.81 -7.65 4.44
C GLY A 43 19.26 -8.76 3.49
N MET A 44 19.27 -8.52 2.17
CA MET A 44 19.56 -9.50 1.12
C MET A 44 20.82 -9.18 0.31
N SER A 45 21.79 -8.49 0.91
CA SER A 45 23.03 -8.07 0.26
C SER A 45 23.81 -9.21 -0.40
N HIS A 46 23.68 -10.44 0.11
CA HIS A 46 24.35 -11.62 -0.44
C HIS A 46 23.88 -11.99 -1.86
N PHE A 47 22.69 -11.51 -2.29
CA PHE A 47 22.23 -11.65 -3.68
C PHE A 47 22.85 -10.63 -4.65
N ALA A 48 23.47 -9.56 -4.16
CA ALA A 48 23.98 -8.50 -5.05
C ALA A 48 24.88 -9.00 -6.18
N PRO A 49 25.84 -9.93 -5.96
CA PRO A 49 26.68 -10.43 -7.04
C PRO A 49 25.91 -11.24 -8.10
N VAL A 50 24.84 -11.93 -7.70
CA VAL A 50 24.10 -12.83 -8.60
C VAL A 50 22.98 -12.15 -9.37
N VAL A 51 22.61 -10.92 -8.98
CA VAL A 51 21.59 -10.10 -9.66
C VAL A 51 22.16 -8.85 -10.35
N ALA A 52 23.48 -8.64 -10.25
CA ALA A 52 24.13 -7.42 -10.76
C ALA A 52 23.97 -7.22 -12.28
N ASP A 53 23.81 -8.29 -13.03
CA ASP A 53 23.64 -8.30 -14.49
C ASP A 53 22.16 -8.40 -14.91
N VAL A 54 21.22 -8.35 -13.97
CA VAL A 54 19.77 -8.39 -14.27
C VAL A 54 19.26 -6.98 -14.50
N ALA A 55 18.92 -6.68 -15.75
CA ALA A 55 18.30 -5.41 -16.11
C ALA A 55 16.79 -5.39 -15.79
N ILE A 56 16.32 -4.28 -15.26
CA ILE A 56 14.87 -4.01 -15.08
C ILE A 56 14.45 -2.99 -16.14
N ASN A 57 13.41 -3.30 -16.92
CA ASN A 57 12.95 -2.45 -18.00
C ASN A 57 11.44 -2.22 -17.91
N VAL A 58 11.02 -0.98 -17.72
CA VAL A 58 9.60 -0.62 -17.87
C VAL A 58 9.27 -0.60 -19.36
N CYS A 59 8.22 -1.30 -19.78
CA CYS A 59 7.80 -1.38 -21.19
C CYS A 59 6.52 -0.61 -21.48
N ALA A 60 5.62 -0.49 -20.51
CA ALA A 60 4.36 0.24 -20.67
C ALA A 60 3.84 0.81 -19.35
N VAL A 61 3.11 1.90 -19.44
CA VAL A 61 2.32 2.47 -18.34
C VAL A 61 0.86 2.56 -18.78
N GLY A 62 -0.03 1.97 -18.01
CA GLY A 62 -1.47 1.93 -18.28
C GLY A 62 -2.28 2.75 -17.28
N THR A 63 -3.16 3.63 -17.77
CA THR A 63 -4.13 4.36 -16.95
C THR A 63 -5.51 4.37 -17.60
N ARG A 64 -6.56 4.59 -16.78
CA ARG A 64 -7.94 4.51 -17.27
C ARG A 64 -8.27 5.59 -18.30
N SER A 65 -7.88 6.83 -18.04
CA SER A 65 -8.37 7.99 -18.81
C SER A 65 -7.29 8.61 -19.67
N GLU A 66 -7.48 8.58 -20.98
CA GLU A 66 -6.66 9.34 -21.92
C GLU A 66 -6.79 10.86 -21.70
N LYS A 67 -7.98 11.33 -21.33
CA LYS A 67 -8.23 12.77 -21.06
C LYS A 67 -7.36 13.30 -19.93
N SER A 68 -7.03 12.49 -18.92
CA SER A 68 -6.11 12.92 -17.85
C SER A 68 -4.66 13.03 -18.33
N GLY A 69 -4.30 12.30 -19.39
CA GLY A 69 -2.95 12.28 -19.94
C GLY A 69 -1.90 11.66 -19.02
N THR A 70 -2.30 11.05 -17.88
CA THR A 70 -1.39 10.60 -16.82
C THR A 70 -0.32 9.62 -17.33
N ALA A 71 -0.70 8.57 -18.07
CA ALA A 71 0.30 7.64 -18.61
C ALA A 71 1.29 8.34 -19.55
N GLY A 72 0.82 9.28 -20.39
CA GLY A 72 1.68 10.05 -21.28
C GLY A 72 2.63 11.01 -20.54
N HIS A 73 2.23 11.58 -19.42
CA HIS A 73 3.11 12.37 -18.56
C HIS A 73 4.19 11.47 -17.93
N ILE A 74 3.81 10.33 -17.42
CA ILE A 74 4.72 9.37 -16.82
C ILE A 74 5.74 8.87 -17.84
N THR A 75 5.32 8.46 -19.02
CA THR A 75 6.26 7.99 -20.05
C THR A 75 7.21 9.07 -20.54
N LYS A 76 6.77 10.32 -20.69
CA LYS A 76 7.64 11.47 -20.96
C LYS A 76 8.66 11.70 -19.85
N TRP A 77 8.23 11.62 -18.60
CA TRP A 77 9.13 11.76 -17.45
C TRP A 77 10.18 10.63 -17.39
N PHE A 78 9.83 9.40 -17.77
CA PHE A 78 10.82 8.33 -17.94
C PHE A 78 11.79 8.63 -19.08
N ALA A 79 11.30 9.15 -20.22
CA ALA A 79 12.11 9.46 -21.39
C ALA A 79 13.18 10.55 -21.16
N GLU A 80 13.00 11.42 -20.16
CA GLU A 80 14.01 12.40 -19.75
C GLU A 80 15.32 11.71 -19.32
N ASP A 81 15.23 10.57 -18.66
CA ASP A 81 16.39 9.81 -18.18
C ASP A 81 16.78 8.63 -19.09
N PHE A 82 15.83 8.14 -19.88
CA PHE A 82 15.97 6.97 -20.75
C PHE A 82 15.47 7.23 -22.17
N PRO A 83 16.08 8.18 -22.92
CA PRO A 83 15.58 8.59 -24.24
C PRO A 83 15.61 7.46 -25.27
N ASP A 84 16.47 6.49 -25.11
CA ASP A 84 16.60 5.33 -26.01
C ASP A 84 15.68 4.16 -25.65
N ARG A 85 14.91 4.26 -24.56
CA ARG A 85 13.94 3.24 -24.13
C ARG A 85 12.54 3.62 -24.60
N LYS A 86 11.89 2.68 -25.29
CA LYS A 86 10.49 2.86 -25.66
C LYS A 86 9.61 2.38 -24.52
N ILE A 87 8.85 3.29 -23.92
CA ILE A 87 7.85 3.02 -22.88
C ILE A 87 6.51 3.52 -23.41
N ASP A 88 5.55 2.63 -23.64
CA ASP A 88 4.27 2.99 -24.25
C ASP A 88 3.26 3.49 -23.20
N ALA A 89 2.56 4.58 -23.52
CA ALA A 89 1.44 5.07 -22.75
C ALA A 89 0.15 4.43 -23.27
N CYS A 90 -0.56 3.71 -22.40
CA CYS A 90 -1.79 3.01 -22.75
C CYS A 90 -2.97 3.52 -21.92
N TYR A 91 -4.18 3.49 -22.51
CA TYR A 91 -5.38 4.03 -21.88
C TYR A 91 -6.59 3.12 -22.10
N GLY A 92 -7.47 3.03 -21.12
CA GLY A 92 -8.71 2.27 -21.19
C GLY A 92 -9.18 1.75 -19.84
N ASP A 93 -10.46 1.39 -19.72
CA ASP A 93 -11.04 0.88 -18.47
C ASP A 93 -10.42 -0.44 -18.01
N ALA A 94 -10.00 -1.29 -18.95
CA ALA A 94 -9.27 -2.54 -18.69
C ALA A 94 -7.93 -2.54 -19.44
N VAL A 95 -7.22 -1.43 -19.40
CA VAL A 95 -5.97 -1.18 -20.15
C VAL A 95 -4.91 -2.25 -19.96
N TRP A 96 -4.89 -2.92 -18.82
CA TRP A 96 -3.95 -4.02 -18.56
C TRP A 96 -4.09 -5.18 -19.56
N ARG A 97 -5.31 -5.45 -20.07
CA ARG A 97 -5.54 -6.52 -21.06
C ARG A 97 -4.84 -6.24 -22.37
N ASP A 98 -4.92 -5.00 -22.85
CA ASP A 98 -4.24 -4.57 -24.07
C ASP A 98 -2.72 -4.61 -23.89
N ILE A 99 -2.21 -4.20 -22.72
CA ILE A 99 -0.80 -4.27 -22.39
C ILE A 99 -0.32 -5.72 -22.32
N LEU A 100 -1.05 -6.61 -21.66
CA LEU A 100 -0.73 -8.04 -21.58
C LEU A 100 -0.67 -8.68 -22.98
N ALA A 101 -1.61 -8.34 -23.87
CA ALA A 101 -1.63 -8.87 -25.21
C ALA A 101 -0.50 -8.36 -26.10
N SER A 102 -0.18 -7.07 -26.03
CA SER A 102 0.77 -6.39 -26.94
C SER A 102 2.21 -6.42 -26.45
N HIS A 103 2.47 -6.25 -25.14
CA HIS A 103 3.81 -6.13 -24.58
C HIS A 103 4.33 -7.42 -23.93
N LYS A 104 3.42 -8.31 -23.49
CA LYS A 104 3.77 -9.57 -22.82
C LYS A 104 4.82 -9.40 -21.73
N PRO A 105 4.59 -8.53 -20.74
CA PRO A 105 5.58 -8.26 -19.71
C PRO A 105 5.86 -9.50 -18.85
N ASP A 106 7.05 -9.56 -18.24
CA ASP A 106 7.36 -10.58 -17.23
C ASP A 106 6.66 -10.29 -15.92
N VAL A 107 6.53 -9.00 -15.60
CA VAL A 107 5.98 -8.51 -14.34
C VAL A 107 4.94 -7.44 -14.60
N VAL A 108 3.83 -7.51 -13.88
CA VAL A 108 2.85 -6.43 -13.82
C VAL A 108 2.89 -5.80 -12.43
N PHE A 109 3.14 -4.49 -12.36
CA PHE A 109 2.99 -3.70 -11.14
C PHE A 109 1.61 -3.07 -11.12
N VAL A 110 0.76 -3.46 -10.16
CA VAL A 110 -0.61 -2.97 -10.01
C VAL A 110 -0.65 -1.86 -8.96
N ALA A 111 -0.87 -0.62 -9.40
CA ALA A 111 -0.99 0.58 -8.56
C ALA A 111 -2.32 1.32 -8.84
N THR A 112 -3.36 0.55 -9.04
CA THR A 112 -4.74 1.03 -9.20
C THR A 112 -5.37 1.36 -7.83
N PRO A 113 -6.57 1.95 -7.77
CA PRO A 113 -7.35 1.95 -6.53
C PRO A 113 -7.61 0.52 -6.02
N ASP A 114 -7.64 0.35 -4.71
CA ASP A 114 -7.72 -0.93 -4.00
C ASP A 114 -8.87 -1.85 -4.48
N HIS A 115 -10.05 -1.30 -4.76
CA HIS A 115 -11.20 -2.04 -5.28
C HIS A 115 -11.05 -2.56 -6.72
N VAL A 116 -9.96 -2.20 -7.41
CA VAL A 116 -9.65 -2.66 -8.78
C VAL A 116 -8.45 -3.61 -8.79
N HIS A 117 -7.84 -3.96 -7.67
CA HIS A 117 -6.63 -4.77 -7.63
C HIS A 117 -6.83 -6.20 -8.16
N ALA A 118 -7.89 -6.88 -7.74
CA ALA A 118 -8.05 -8.31 -7.97
C ALA A 118 -8.05 -8.69 -9.47
N GLN A 119 -8.79 -7.97 -10.31
CA GLN A 119 -8.95 -8.37 -11.71
C GLN A 119 -7.67 -8.22 -12.54
N PRO A 120 -6.90 -7.09 -12.48
CA PRO A 120 -5.59 -6.99 -13.13
C PRO A 120 -4.61 -8.07 -12.69
N ILE A 121 -4.62 -8.44 -11.39
CA ILE A 121 -3.78 -9.51 -10.86
C ILE A 121 -4.13 -10.84 -11.51
N LEU A 122 -5.42 -11.22 -11.52
CA LEU A 122 -5.90 -12.48 -12.10
C LEU A 122 -5.59 -12.57 -13.61
N ASP A 123 -5.86 -11.50 -14.36
CA ASP A 123 -5.60 -11.43 -15.79
C ASP A 123 -4.08 -11.53 -16.10
N ALA A 124 -3.23 -10.89 -15.27
CA ALA A 124 -1.77 -10.97 -15.39
C ALA A 124 -1.26 -12.39 -15.13
N LEU A 125 -1.76 -13.06 -14.09
CA LEU A 125 -1.42 -14.44 -13.78
C LEU A 125 -1.84 -15.39 -14.92
N ASP A 126 -3.03 -15.20 -15.50
CA ASP A 126 -3.49 -15.99 -16.66
C ASP A 126 -2.59 -15.78 -17.89
N ALA A 127 -2.05 -14.58 -18.06
CA ALA A 127 -1.08 -14.27 -19.11
C ALA A 127 0.35 -14.80 -18.81
N GLY A 128 0.59 -15.41 -17.63
CA GLY A 128 1.89 -15.95 -17.23
C GLY A 128 2.86 -14.92 -16.66
N CYS A 129 2.37 -13.74 -16.28
CA CYS A 129 3.16 -12.72 -15.61
C CYS A 129 3.27 -12.99 -14.10
N ASP A 130 4.35 -12.56 -13.48
CA ASP A 130 4.40 -12.35 -12.04
C ASP A 130 3.81 -10.98 -11.70
N VAL A 131 3.39 -10.78 -10.46
CA VAL A 131 2.70 -9.56 -10.04
C VAL A 131 3.34 -8.96 -8.80
N ILE A 132 3.47 -7.64 -8.80
CA ILE A 132 3.64 -6.83 -7.59
C ILE A 132 2.41 -5.92 -7.54
N THR A 133 1.73 -5.87 -6.41
CA THR A 133 0.54 -5.02 -6.24
C THR A 133 0.69 -4.11 -5.03
N GLU A 134 0.13 -2.91 -5.12
CA GLU A 134 -0.06 -2.07 -3.95
C GLU A 134 -0.94 -2.77 -2.90
N LYS A 135 -0.77 -2.33 -1.66
CA LYS A 135 -1.61 -2.79 -0.55
C LYS A 135 -3.00 -2.12 -0.61
N PRO A 136 -4.06 -2.80 -0.14
CA PRO A 136 -4.12 -4.22 0.22
C PRO A 136 -4.13 -5.11 -1.03
N LEU A 137 -3.93 -6.41 -0.87
CA LEU A 137 -4.00 -7.37 -1.98
C LEU A 137 -5.31 -7.22 -2.79
N CYS A 138 -6.44 -7.13 -2.08
CA CYS A 138 -7.79 -6.92 -2.58
C CYS A 138 -8.72 -6.57 -1.40
N LEU A 139 -10.03 -6.46 -1.61
CA LEU A 139 -10.97 -6.04 -0.56
C LEU A 139 -11.81 -7.17 0.04
N THR A 140 -11.87 -8.34 -0.58
CA THR A 140 -12.64 -9.48 -0.08
C THR A 140 -11.79 -10.74 0.06
N THR A 141 -12.12 -11.56 1.04
CA THR A 141 -11.48 -12.87 1.27
C THR A 141 -11.62 -13.78 0.05
N ALA A 142 -12.79 -13.73 -0.61
CA ALA A 142 -13.04 -14.52 -1.82
C ALA A 142 -12.11 -14.13 -2.98
N GLU A 143 -11.84 -12.84 -3.18
CA GLU A 143 -10.86 -12.37 -4.17
C GLU A 143 -9.44 -12.80 -3.79
N ALA A 144 -9.07 -12.71 -2.52
CA ALA A 144 -7.76 -13.16 -2.05
C ALA A 144 -7.55 -14.66 -2.31
N ASP A 145 -8.55 -15.49 -2.01
CA ASP A 145 -8.51 -16.92 -2.26
C ASP A 145 -8.38 -17.25 -3.76
N GLN A 146 -9.07 -16.51 -4.64
CA GLN A 146 -8.94 -16.64 -6.09
C GLN A 146 -7.53 -16.29 -6.58
N VAL A 147 -6.96 -15.18 -6.09
CA VAL A 147 -5.59 -14.78 -6.44
C VAL A 147 -4.57 -15.81 -5.97
N ILE A 148 -4.69 -16.29 -4.74
CA ILE A 148 -3.79 -17.31 -4.17
C ILE A 148 -3.87 -18.62 -4.97
N ALA A 149 -5.09 -19.09 -5.26
CA ALA A 149 -5.30 -20.31 -6.05
C ALA A 149 -4.71 -20.17 -7.46
N LYS A 150 -4.94 -19.01 -8.11
CA LYS A 150 -4.42 -18.73 -9.44
C LYS A 150 -2.89 -18.62 -9.45
N ALA A 151 -2.29 -17.95 -8.49
CA ALA A 151 -0.84 -17.83 -8.36
C ALA A 151 -0.18 -19.22 -8.24
N ARG A 152 -0.77 -20.12 -7.44
CA ARG A 152 -0.33 -21.52 -7.30
C ARG A 152 -0.52 -22.31 -8.60
N GLU A 153 -1.70 -22.20 -9.25
CA GLU A 153 -1.99 -22.87 -10.54
C GLU A 153 -0.97 -22.49 -11.60
N LYS A 154 -0.63 -21.20 -11.69
CA LYS A 154 0.29 -20.69 -12.72
C LYS A 154 1.76 -20.74 -12.32
N ASP A 155 2.06 -21.13 -11.08
CA ASP A 155 3.41 -21.13 -10.52
C ASP A 155 4.06 -19.75 -10.66
N ARG A 156 3.37 -18.70 -10.18
CA ARG A 156 3.77 -17.29 -10.28
C ARG A 156 3.84 -16.61 -8.93
N VAL A 157 4.74 -15.65 -8.82
CA VAL A 157 4.88 -14.79 -7.65
C VAL A 157 3.79 -13.71 -7.67
N VAL A 158 3.11 -13.54 -6.54
CA VAL A 158 2.29 -12.36 -6.24
C VAL A 158 2.84 -11.73 -4.97
N ALA A 159 3.54 -10.61 -5.12
CA ALA A 159 4.08 -9.82 -4.02
C ALA A 159 3.16 -8.62 -3.74
N VAL A 160 2.93 -8.33 -2.47
CA VAL A 160 2.16 -7.14 -2.05
C VAL A 160 3.11 -6.10 -1.48
N ASP A 161 3.00 -4.85 -1.90
CA ASP A 161 3.87 -3.76 -1.46
C ASP A 161 3.56 -3.33 -0.02
N MET A 162 3.94 -4.19 0.92
CA MET A 162 3.82 -3.97 2.36
C MET A 162 5.04 -3.21 2.89
N HIS A 163 5.20 -2.00 2.43
CA HIS A 163 6.40 -1.18 2.66
C HIS A 163 6.79 -1.02 4.14
N LYS A 164 5.85 -0.98 5.08
CA LYS A 164 6.16 -0.90 6.53
C LYS A 164 6.91 -2.12 7.08
N ARG A 165 6.86 -3.29 6.42
CA ARG A 165 7.69 -4.44 6.78
C ARG A 165 9.19 -4.16 6.61
N TYR A 166 9.55 -3.17 5.80
CA TYR A 166 10.94 -2.79 5.51
C TYR A 166 11.38 -1.52 6.24
N ASP A 167 10.51 -0.93 7.06
CA ASP A 167 10.88 0.14 7.97
C ASP A 167 11.89 -0.38 9.02
N PRO A 168 13.10 0.20 9.11
CA PRO A 168 14.16 -0.36 9.95
C PRO A 168 13.79 -0.39 11.43
N PHE A 169 13.00 0.57 11.92
CA PHE A 169 12.62 0.63 13.33
C PHE A 169 11.49 -0.36 13.65
N VAL A 170 10.51 -0.48 12.76
CA VAL A 170 9.46 -1.51 12.87
C VAL A 170 10.10 -2.90 12.84
N ARG A 171 11.02 -3.15 11.91
CA ARG A 171 11.73 -4.43 11.82
C ARG A 171 12.54 -4.74 13.08
N ASP A 172 13.29 -3.77 13.60
CA ASP A 172 14.06 -3.94 14.81
C ASP A 172 13.14 -4.28 16.00
N MET A 173 12.06 -3.52 16.19
CA MET A 173 11.07 -3.78 17.21
C MET A 173 10.43 -5.16 17.07
N MET A 174 9.96 -5.53 15.90
CA MET A 174 9.29 -6.82 15.63
C MET A 174 10.25 -8.01 15.79
N THR A 175 11.54 -7.85 15.43
CA THR A 175 12.56 -8.90 15.60
C THR A 175 12.89 -9.13 17.06
N LYS A 176 12.96 -8.07 17.86
CA LYS A 176 13.29 -8.15 19.30
C LYS A 176 12.11 -8.57 20.18
N ALA A 177 10.90 -8.25 19.76
CA ALA A 177 9.72 -8.41 20.61
C ALA A 177 9.53 -9.85 21.15
N PRO A 178 9.66 -10.95 20.37
CA PRO A 178 9.49 -12.30 20.88
C PRO A 178 10.47 -12.66 22.01
N GLU A 179 11.70 -12.18 21.92
CA GLU A 179 12.76 -12.51 22.89
C GLU A 179 12.77 -11.55 24.09
N GLN A 180 12.60 -10.26 23.85
CA GLN A 180 12.82 -9.23 24.88
C GLN A 180 11.53 -8.77 25.56
N TYR A 181 10.39 -8.76 24.83
CA TYR A 181 9.12 -8.32 25.42
C TYR A 181 8.31 -9.50 25.97
N GLY A 182 8.70 -10.75 25.63
CA GLY A 182 7.96 -11.96 25.96
C GLY A 182 6.64 -12.05 25.20
N THR A 183 5.64 -12.68 25.80
CA THR A 183 4.33 -12.80 25.18
C THR A 183 3.73 -11.40 24.93
N ILE A 184 3.46 -11.09 23.68
CA ILE A 184 2.78 -9.85 23.30
C ILE A 184 1.29 -10.01 23.60
N ASN A 185 0.75 -9.12 24.41
CA ASN A 185 -0.65 -9.14 24.83
C ASN A 185 -1.48 -8.04 24.16
N ARG A 186 -0.84 -6.99 23.64
CA ARG A 186 -1.52 -5.89 22.94
C ARG A 186 -0.66 -5.28 21.85
N VAL A 187 -1.30 -4.96 20.74
CA VAL A 187 -0.78 -4.08 19.68
C VAL A 187 -1.70 -2.87 19.60
N ARG A 188 -1.14 -1.68 19.43
CA ARG A 188 -1.88 -0.48 19.05
C ARG A 188 -1.24 0.13 17.82
N ALA A 189 -2.05 0.50 16.85
CA ALA A 189 -1.55 1.23 15.68
C ALA A 189 -2.49 2.39 15.32
N VAL A 190 -1.89 3.49 14.91
CA VAL A 190 -2.57 4.70 14.49
C VAL A 190 -2.09 5.06 13.09
N LEU A 191 -3.02 5.44 12.22
CA LEU A 191 -2.75 6.04 10.92
C LEU A 191 -3.74 7.16 10.68
N GLU A 192 -3.25 8.38 10.63
CA GLU A 192 -4.08 9.57 10.44
C GLU A 192 -3.57 10.35 9.24
N GLU A 193 -4.42 10.43 8.22
CA GLU A 193 -4.15 11.10 6.95
C GLU A 193 -4.72 12.53 6.96
N PRO A 194 -4.06 13.49 6.32
CA PRO A 194 -4.60 14.84 6.19
C PRO A 194 -5.82 14.85 5.28
N LEU A 195 -6.72 15.80 5.55
CA LEU A 195 -7.98 15.99 4.84
C LEU A 195 -7.77 16.16 3.32
N GLU A 196 -6.68 16.76 2.90
CA GLU A 196 -6.32 16.94 1.50
C GLU A 196 -6.10 15.61 0.79
N VAL A 197 -5.43 14.65 1.44
CA VAL A 197 -5.21 13.31 0.90
C VAL A 197 -6.54 12.61 0.70
N SER A 198 -7.41 12.62 1.70
CA SER A 198 -8.71 11.96 1.58
C SER A 198 -9.58 12.58 0.47
N THR A 199 -9.67 13.90 0.41
CA THR A 199 -10.47 14.57 -0.62
C THR A 199 -9.91 14.41 -2.03
N GLU A 200 -8.60 14.24 -2.17
CA GLU A 200 -7.97 13.91 -3.44
C GLU A 200 -8.24 12.46 -3.87
N ILE A 201 -8.01 11.50 -2.98
CA ILE A 201 -8.25 10.08 -3.27
C ILE A 201 -9.72 9.86 -3.64
N PHE A 202 -10.65 10.33 -2.82
CA PHE A 202 -12.08 10.12 -3.06
C PHE A 202 -12.65 11.00 -4.19
N ALA A 203 -11.88 11.92 -4.76
CA ALA A 203 -12.27 12.61 -5.99
C ALA A 203 -12.33 11.65 -7.19
N TRP A 204 -11.55 10.56 -7.18
CA TRP A 204 -11.43 9.62 -8.30
C TRP A 204 -11.55 8.14 -7.89
N ALA A 205 -11.54 7.83 -6.60
CA ALA A 205 -11.58 6.48 -6.05
C ALA A 205 -12.57 6.40 -4.88
N GLU A 206 -13.86 6.73 -5.10
CA GLU A 206 -14.90 6.74 -4.06
C GLU A 206 -15.11 5.40 -3.35
N GLN A 207 -14.65 4.30 -3.94
CA GLN A 207 -14.79 2.95 -3.40
C GLN A 207 -13.58 2.48 -2.58
N SER A 208 -12.54 3.31 -2.45
CA SER A 208 -11.39 2.99 -1.61
C SER A 208 -11.79 2.76 -0.15
N ASN A 209 -11.16 1.77 0.47
CA ASN A 209 -11.54 1.30 1.79
C ASN A 209 -10.57 1.79 2.87
N PRO A 210 -11.00 2.64 3.84
CA PRO A 210 -10.14 3.12 4.91
C PRO A 210 -9.65 2.01 5.85
N PHE A 211 -10.36 0.87 5.92
CA PHE A 211 -9.92 -0.28 6.72
C PHE A 211 -8.69 -1.00 6.15
N ALA A 212 -8.28 -0.69 4.92
CA ALA A 212 -7.07 -1.23 4.29
C ALA A 212 -5.75 -0.97 5.06
N TYR A 213 -5.80 -0.14 6.08
CA TYR A 213 -4.64 0.20 6.93
C TYR A 213 -4.54 -0.64 8.21
N VAL A 214 -5.51 -1.51 8.47
CA VAL A 214 -5.47 -2.43 9.63
C VAL A 214 -4.51 -3.58 9.36
N GLY A 215 -3.53 -3.80 10.24
CA GLY A 215 -2.57 -4.89 10.14
C GLY A 215 -2.90 -6.05 11.07
N CYS A 216 -2.70 -7.31 10.63
CA CYS A 216 -3.10 -8.48 11.40
C CYS A 216 -2.24 -9.72 11.25
N HIS A 217 -2.32 -10.58 12.29
CA HIS A 217 -1.97 -12.00 12.27
C HIS A 217 -3.05 -12.79 12.99
N TRP A 218 -3.59 -13.86 12.38
CA TRP A 218 -4.53 -14.82 12.97
C TRP A 218 -5.65 -14.20 13.81
N PRO A 219 -6.52 -13.37 13.22
CA PRO A 219 -7.60 -12.76 13.96
C PRO A 219 -8.74 -13.76 14.22
N VAL A 220 -9.39 -13.65 15.38
CA VAL A 220 -10.54 -14.51 15.75
C VAL A 220 -11.83 -13.71 15.83
N ALA A 221 -11.76 -12.47 16.26
CA ALA A 221 -12.94 -11.60 16.38
C ALA A 221 -12.60 -10.17 16.05
N VAL A 222 -13.55 -9.48 15.41
CA VAL A 222 -13.45 -8.07 15.02
C VAL A 222 -14.65 -7.30 15.55
N PHE A 223 -14.39 -6.17 16.20
CA PHE A 223 -15.35 -5.13 16.48
C PHE A 223 -14.89 -3.84 15.79
N ALA A 224 -15.78 -3.17 15.06
CA ALA A 224 -15.44 -1.94 14.37
C ALA A 224 -16.56 -0.91 14.48
N THR A 225 -16.15 0.35 14.62
CA THR A 225 -17.03 1.53 14.56
C THR A 225 -16.40 2.59 13.68
N GLY A 226 -17.20 3.58 13.26
CA GLY A 226 -16.69 4.70 12.49
C GLY A 226 -17.65 5.88 12.51
N GLN A 227 -17.16 7.02 12.05
CA GLN A 227 -17.90 8.27 11.93
C GLN A 227 -18.00 8.69 10.45
N LYS A 228 -19.18 9.18 10.05
CA LYS A 228 -19.44 9.77 8.73
C LYS A 228 -20.10 11.13 8.95
N ASN A 229 -19.35 12.21 8.95
CA ASN A 229 -19.89 13.55 9.20
C ASN A 229 -19.23 14.60 8.30
N LEU A 230 -17.93 14.84 8.45
CA LEU A 230 -17.24 15.90 7.74
C LEU A 230 -17.22 15.63 6.23
N LEU A 231 -16.79 14.44 5.82
CA LEU A 231 -16.71 14.04 4.41
C LEU A 231 -18.09 13.83 3.80
N LEU A 232 -19.04 13.24 4.54
CA LEU A 232 -20.41 13.07 4.06
C LEU A 232 -21.10 14.42 3.78
N ASN A 233 -20.78 15.48 4.53
CA ASN A 233 -21.26 16.84 4.32
C ASN A 233 -20.23 17.73 3.63
N TRP A 234 -19.32 17.16 2.84
CA TRP A 234 -18.25 17.89 2.20
C TRP A 234 -18.75 18.99 1.25
N ASP A 235 -19.91 18.79 0.63
CA ASP A 235 -20.60 19.79 -0.18
C ASP A 235 -20.84 21.13 0.55
N LYS A 236 -20.92 21.12 1.87
CA LYS A 236 -21.05 22.30 2.74
C LYS A 236 -19.74 22.64 3.45
N ASN A 237 -19.06 21.62 3.97
CA ASN A 237 -17.89 21.80 4.83
C ASN A 237 -16.70 22.37 4.08
N HIS A 238 -16.51 22.04 2.79
CA HIS A 238 -15.41 22.59 1.99
C HIS A 238 -15.48 24.13 1.90
N VAL A 239 -16.67 24.71 1.84
CA VAL A 239 -16.85 26.19 1.80
C VAL A 239 -16.40 26.82 3.10
N GLU A 240 -16.78 26.25 4.24
CA GLU A 240 -16.40 26.78 5.55
C GLU A 240 -14.88 26.59 5.81
N ILE A 241 -14.30 25.47 5.40
CA ILE A 241 -12.85 25.23 5.50
C ILE A 241 -12.09 26.23 4.61
N ALA A 242 -12.54 26.43 3.36
CA ALA A 242 -11.97 27.44 2.46
C ALA A 242 -12.01 28.83 3.09
N ARG A 243 -13.15 29.21 3.66
CA ARG A 243 -13.31 30.52 4.35
C ARG A 243 -12.32 30.68 5.48
N ARG A 244 -12.13 29.65 6.33
CA ARG A 244 -11.18 29.68 7.46
C ARG A 244 -9.73 29.79 6.98
N ARG A 245 -9.39 29.14 5.86
CA ARG A 245 -8.05 29.17 5.26
C ARG A 245 -7.79 30.38 4.38
N GLY A 246 -8.82 31.16 4.05
CA GLY A 246 -8.70 32.29 3.15
C GLY A 246 -8.41 31.90 1.70
N VAL A 247 -8.90 30.72 1.26
CA VAL A 247 -8.75 30.19 -0.11
C VAL A 247 -10.11 30.11 -0.81
N ASP A 248 -10.07 30.01 -2.14
CA ASP A 248 -11.28 29.80 -2.94
C ASP A 248 -11.81 28.38 -2.71
N PRO A 249 -13.09 28.16 -2.39
CA PRO A 249 -13.69 26.83 -2.34
C PRO A 249 -13.49 26.02 -3.62
N ALA A 250 -13.41 26.66 -4.76
CA ALA A 250 -13.14 25.99 -6.05
C ALA A 250 -11.74 25.39 -6.17
N SER A 251 -10.82 25.73 -5.26
CA SER A 251 -9.48 25.13 -5.22
C SER A 251 -9.48 23.65 -4.79
N PHE A 252 -10.52 23.17 -4.10
CA PHE A 252 -10.65 21.76 -3.77
C PHE A 252 -11.00 20.93 -5.00
N LYS A 253 -10.29 19.84 -5.23
CA LYS A 253 -10.52 18.91 -6.35
C LYS A 253 -11.92 18.28 -6.32
N ARG A 254 -12.45 18.05 -5.11
CA ARG A 254 -13.80 17.56 -4.87
C ARG A 254 -14.62 18.59 -4.11
N GLN A 255 -15.85 18.83 -4.55
CA GLN A 255 -16.77 19.80 -3.93
C GLN A 255 -18.10 19.15 -3.48
N GLY A 256 -18.43 17.97 -4.00
CA GLY A 256 -19.62 17.20 -3.61
C GLY A 256 -19.37 16.32 -2.39
N ALA A 257 -20.44 15.85 -1.78
CA ALA A 257 -20.40 14.90 -0.66
C ALA A 257 -19.52 13.69 -0.99
N ILE A 258 -18.76 13.23 0.01
CA ILE A 258 -17.88 12.06 -0.09
C ILE A 258 -18.43 10.97 0.82
N ARG A 259 -18.89 9.86 0.23
CA ARG A 259 -19.56 8.77 0.95
C ARG A 259 -18.58 7.77 1.54
N THR A 260 -17.70 8.25 2.41
CA THR A 260 -16.76 7.41 3.13
C THR A 260 -16.73 7.75 4.61
N TRP A 261 -15.87 7.07 5.36
CA TRP A 261 -15.65 7.30 6.78
C TRP A 261 -14.72 8.49 7.01
N ASP A 262 -15.03 9.32 7.99
CA ASP A 262 -14.11 10.34 8.52
C ASP A 262 -13.02 9.68 9.35
N SER A 263 -13.42 8.73 10.20
CA SER A 263 -12.56 7.92 11.06
C SER A 263 -13.15 6.54 11.29
N VAL A 264 -12.27 5.58 11.57
CA VAL A 264 -12.65 4.22 11.92
C VAL A 264 -11.78 3.71 13.06
N ASP A 265 -12.41 2.97 13.97
CA ASP A 265 -11.77 2.27 15.09
C ASP A 265 -12.05 0.78 14.96
N VAL A 266 -10.99 -0.03 14.98
CA VAL A 266 -11.08 -1.48 14.85
C VAL A 266 -10.39 -2.15 16.01
N ALA A 267 -11.13 -2.97 16.75
CA ALA A 267 -10.60 -3.83 17.80
C ALA A 267 -10.60 -5.29 17.31
N VAL A 268 -9.43 -5.92 17.38
CA VAL A 268 -9.22 -7.30 16.94
C VAL A 268 -8.81 -8.18 18.14
N THR A 269 -9.38 -9.36 18.24
CA THR A 269 -8.91 -10.39 19.17
C THR A 269 -8.25 -11.49 18.35
N TYR A 270 -7.06 -11.88 18.75
CA TYR A 270 -6.26 -12.91 18.11
C TYR A 270 -6.40 -14.25 18.83
N GLU A 271 -6.09 -15.35 18.14
CA GLU A 271 -6.19 -16.72 18.66
C GLU A 271 -5.45 -16.92 19.99
N ASN A 272 -4.26 -16.32 20.13
CA ASN A 272 -3.47 -16.37 21.36
C ASN A 272 -3.98 -15.44 22.48
N GLY A 273 -5.13 -14.80 22.31
CA GLY A 273 -5.70 -13.85 23.27
C GLY A 273 -5.14 -12.43 23.19
N MET A 274 -4.17 -12.17 22.33
CA MET A 274 -3.66 -10.80 22.10
C MET A 274 -4.78 -9.90 21.59
N ARG A 275 -4.70 -8.62 21.93
CA ARG A 275 -5.62 -7.59 21.43
C ARG A 275 -4.91 -6.61 20.52
N GLY A 276 -5.55 -6.31 19.39
CA GLY A 276 -5.14 -5.24 18.49
C GLY A 276 -6.16 -4.10 18.53
N ASP A 277 -5.66 -2.88 18.70
CA ASP A 277 -6.46 -1.66 18.61
C ASP A 277 -5.89 -0.81 17.47
N TYR A 278 -6.72 -0.58 16.44
CA TYR A 278 -6.32 0.12 15.22
C TYR A 278 -7.22 1.33 15.02
N ASN A 279 -6.61 2.49 14.93
CA ASN A 279 -7.31 3.75 14.68
C ASN A 279 -6.84 4.34 13.34
N ASN A 280 -7.79 4.76 12.54
CA ASN A 280 -7.52 5.42 11.28
C ASN A 280 -8.46 6.61 11.11
N ASN A 281 -7.94 7.76 10.67
CA ASN A 281 -8.76 8.89 10.27
C ASN A 281 -8.24 9.54 8.97
N TRP A 282 -9.15 10.23 8.28
CA TRP A 282 -8.94 10.90 7.01
C TRP A 282 -9.13 12.42 7.09
N ILE A 283 -9.21 12.96 8.30
CA ILE A 283 -9.66 14.33 8.52
C ILE A 283 -8.70 15.17 9.35
N ASN A 284 -7.41 14.77 9.42
CA ASN A 284 -6.42 15.62 10.06
C ASN A 284 -6.33 16.96 9.34
N PRO A 285 -6.23 18.07 10.08
CA PRO A 285 -6.01 19.38 9.46
C PRO A 285 -4.68 19.40 8.69
N ALA A 286 -4.63 20.10 7.57
CA ALA A 286 -3.37 20.29 6.83
C ALA A 286 -2.32 21.06 7.63
N GLU A 287 -2.76 21.78 8.64
CA GLU A 287 -1.91 22.52 9.59
C GLU A 287 -1.22 21.63 10.62
N PHE A 288 -1.56 20.32 10.67
CA PHE A 288 -0.87 19.33 11.47
C PHE A 288 0.60 19.21 11.01
N GLU A 289 1.54 19.15 11.95
CA GLU A 289 2.99 19.29 11.65
C GLU A 289 3.55 18.20 10.72
N GLY A 290 2.89 17.06 10.62
CA GLY A 290 3.29 15.95 9.79
C GLY A 290 2.31 15.66 8.66
N ALA A 291 2.81 15.14 7.54
CA ALA A 291 1.95 14.73 6.43
C ALA A 291 0.99 13.63 6.87
N VAL A 292 1.47 12.65 7.65
CA VAL A 292 0.68 11.50 8.12
C VAL A 292 1.13 11.15 9.54
N ASN A 293 0.23 11.11 10.50
CA ASN A 293 0.55 10.58 11.83
C ASN A 293 0.47 9.06 11.83
N GLN A 294 1.59 8.41 12.16
CA GLN A 294 1.69 6.95 12.16
C GLN A 294 2.46 6.47 13.40
N GLU A 295 1.83 5.61 14.17
CA GLU A 295 2.42 5.02 15.37
C GLU A 295 2.10 3.54 15.46
N ILE A 296 3.06 2.73 15.88
CA ILE A 296 2.88 1.32 16.22
C ILE A 296 3.47 1.05 17.59
N GLU A 297 2.66 0.53 18.50
CA GLU A 297 3.05 0.14 19.84
C GLU A 297 2.85 -1.36 20.06
N LEU A 298 3.82 -2.00 20.69
CA LEU A 298 3.74 -3.37 21.18
C LEU A 298 3.85 -3.41 22.70
N TYR A 299 2.99 -4.17 23.35
CA TYR A 299 2.97 -4.38 24.77
C TYR A 299 3.15 -5.87 25.06
N GLY A 300 4.29 -6.24 25.61
CA GLY A 300 4.59 -7.57 26.10
C GLY A 300 4.67 -7.62 27.62
N ILE A 301 4.73 -8.82 28.17
CA ILE A 301 4.77 -9.02 29.64
C ILE A 301 6.07 -8.52 30.27
N TYR A 302 7.15 -8.41 29.51
CA TYR A 302 8.47 -7.97 29.99
C TYR A 302 8.96 -6.68 29.33
N GLY A 303 8.26 -6.17 28.31
CA GLY A 303 8.73 -4.98 27.61
C GLY A 303 7.66 -4.33 26.74
N ARG A 304 7.96 -3.10 26.33
CA ARG A 304 7.12 -2.29 25.46
C ARG A 304 7.98 -1.62 24.40
N GLY A 305 7.54 -1.60 23.16
CA GLY A 305 8.15 -0.83 22.10
C GLY A 305 7.16 0.12 21.45
N ILE A 306 7.62 1.29 21.08
CA ILE A 306 6.86 2.30 20.34
C ILE A 306 7.70 2.73 19.14
N VAL A 307 7.11 2.67 17.97
CA VAL A 307 7.66 3.27 16.76
C VAL A 307 6.73 4.38 16.32
N ASP A 308 7.13 5.60 16.63
CA ASP A 308 6.50 6.82 16.12
C ASP A 308 7.16 7.16 14.78
N GLN A 309 6.40 7.08 13.70
CA GLN A 309 6.89 7.34 12.35
C GLN A 309 6.89 8.83 12.00
N GLN A 310 6.23 9.66 12.77
CA GLN A 310 6.12 11.09 12.57
C GLN A 310 7.36 11.84 13.07
N GLU A 311 7.85 11.50 14.26
CA GLU A 311 8.92 12.23 14.97
C GLU A 311 10.35 11.80 14.54
N ARG A 312 10.56 11.34 13.30
CA ARG A 312 11.84 10.77 12.84
C ARG A 312 12.90 11.74 12.38
N GLY A 313 12.78 13.00 12.68
CA GLY A 313 13.97 13.84 12.74
C GLY A 313 14.24 14.79 11.58
N TYR A 314 13.42 14.88 10.51
CA TYR A 314 13.56 15.94 9.53
C TYR A 314 12.43 16.96 9.66
N ARG A 315 12.80 18.18 10.08
CA ARG A 315 11.87 19.31 10.18
C ARG A 315 12.35 20.44 9.29
N GLU A 316 11.45 21.05 8.55
CA GLU A 316 11.72 22.23 7.75
C GLU A 316 10.64 23.28 7.98
N ALA A 317 11.02 24.54 7.86
CA ALA A 317 10.10 25.67 7.87
C ALA A 317 10.42 26.56 6.65
N ILE A 318 9.44 26.77 5.79
CA ILE A 318 9.60 27.53 4.55
C ILE A 318 8.55 28.65 4.54
N ILE A 319 8.97 29.87 4.23
CA ILE A 319 8.06 31.01 4.13
C ILE A 319 7.03 30.73 3.03
N GLY A 320 5.76 30.78 3.41
CA GLY A 320 4.64 30.49 2.52
C GLY A 320 4.17 29.03 2.53
N ASP A 321 5.02 28.09 2.96
CA ASP A 321 4.71 26.66 3.06
C ASP A 321 4.49 26.17 4.51
N GLY A 322 4.94 26.95 5.51
CA GLY A 322 4.83 26.61 6.92
C GLY A 322 5.90 25.64 7.41
N SER A 323 5.62 25.00 8.55
CA SER A 323 6.49 23.99 9.16
C SER A 323 6.00 22.60 8.80
N ARG A 324 6.96 21.71 8.51
CA ARG A 324 6.68 20.30 8.16
C ARG A 324 7.64 19.37 8.86
N THR A 325 7.12 18.26 9.36
CA THR A 325 7.91 17.10 9.76
C THR A 325 7.80 16.04 8.67
N ARG A 326 8.92 15.51 8.20
CA ARG A 326 8.94 14.46 7.18
C ARG A 326 9.48 13.17 7.77
N ASN A 327 8.88 12.06 7.40
CA ASN A 327 9.43 10.74 7.66
C ASN A 327 10.42 10.35 6.53
N PRO A 328 11.73 10.60 6.69
CA PRO A 328 12.71 10.31 5.64
C PRO A 328 12.90 8.80 5.42
N SER A 329 12.46 7.97 6.38
CA SER A 329 12.60 6.53 6.27
C SER A 329 11.62 5.91 5.28
N PHE A 330 10.47 6.53 5.01
CA PHE A 330 9.50 6.05 4.03
C PHE A 330 10.01 6.18 2.60
N GLY A 331 10.38 7.38 2.21
CA GLY A 331 10.95 7.67 0.92
C GLY A 331 11.41 9.13 0.87
N GLY A 332 12.66 9.32 0.60
CA GLY A 332 13.25 10.64 0.44
C GLY A 332 14.04 10.68 -0.85
N ARG A 333 14.07 11.85 -1.50
CA ARG A 333 14.92 12.07 -2.67
C ARG A 333 16.25 12.67 -2.24
N ILE A 334 17.34 12.02 -2.62
CA ILE A 334 18.70 12.55 -2.47
C ILE A 334 19.11 13.15 -3.80
N HIS A 335 19.46 14.43 -3.80
CA HIS A 335 20.01 15.10 -4.96
C HIS A 335 21.54 15.13 -4.88
N HIS A 336 22.19 14.43 -5.81
CA HIS A 336 23.63 14.42 -5.92
C HIS A 336 24.09 15.55 -6.85
N ARG A 337 25.14 16.28 -6.44
CA ARG A 337 25.71 17.32 -7.29
C ARG A 337 26.35 16.70 -8.53
N GLY A 338 25.77 16.97 -9.71
CA GLY A 338 26.23 16.40 -10.99
C GLY A 338 25.81 14.96 -11.22
N GLY A 339 24.90 14.41 -10.40
CA GLY A 339 24.34 13.07 -10.53
C GLY A 339 22.82 13.10 -10.68
N TYR A 340 22.24 11.92 -10.82
CA TYR A 340 20.78 11.76 -10.84
C TYR A 340 20.20 11.79 -9.42
N PRO A 341 18.96 12.29 -9.24
CA PRO A 341 18.27 12.11 -7.98
C PRO A 341 17.94 10.62 -7.77
N GLU A 342 18.17 10.15 -6.56
CA GLU A 342 17.82 8.77 -6.15
C GLU A 342 16.75 8.82 -5.06
N ILE A 343 15.92 7.78 -5.01
CA ILE A 343 15.01 7.57 -3.90
C ILE A 343 15.59 6.55 -2.92
N PHE A 344 15.47 6.82 -1.64
CA PHE A 344 15.80 5.88 -0.58
C PHE A 344 14.58 5.64 0.31
N GLY A 345 14.66 4.63 1.17
CA GLY A 345 13.63 4.33 2.15
C GLY A 345 12.92 3.00 1.93
N TYR A 346 12.04 2.68 2.87
CA TYR A 346 11.41 1.38 2.91
C TYR A 346 10.32 1.17 1.84
N GLY A 347 9.79 2.23 1.24
CA GLY A 347 8.90 2.11 0.07
C GLY A 347 9.61 1.47 -1.12
N LYS A 348 10.80 2.01 -1.50
CA LYS A 348 11.66 1.40 -2.54
C LYS A 348 12.10 -0.02 -2.16
N ALA A 349 12.43 -0.23 -0.88
CA ALA A 349 12.87 -1.52 -0.38
C ALA A 349 11.81 -2.62 -0.55
N SER A 350 10.54 -2.31 -0.33
CA SER A 350 9.43 -3.24 -0.51
C SER A 350 9.28 -3.69 -1.97
N ILE A 351 9.33 -2.76 -2.93
CA ILE A 351 9.29 -3.08 -4.37
C ILE A 351 10.50 -3.95 -4.75
N ALA A 352 11.69 -3.61 -4.23
CA ALA A 352 12.91 -4.40 -4.49
C ALA A 352 12.80 -5.83 -3.96
N ALA A 353 12.14 -6.06 -2.82
CA ALA A 353 11.91 -7.41 -2.29
C ALA A 353 11.01 -8.24 -3.20
N GLY A 354 9.92 -7.66 -3.72
CA GLY A 354 9.06 -8.31 -4.70
C GLY A 354 9.81 -8.67 -6.00
N LEU A 355 10.55 -7.70 -6.55
CA LEU A 355 11.38 -7.94 -7.74
C LEU A 355 12.46 -9.00 -7.51
N LEU A 356 13.10 -9.00 -6.33
CA LEU A 356 14.09 -10.04 -6.00
C LEU A 356 13.45 -11.42 -5.95
N ALA A 357 12.27 -11.57 -5.35
CA ALA A 357 11.56 -12.85 -5.32
C ALA A 357 11.26 -13.36 -6.75
N ILE A 358 10.84 -12.47 -7.64
CA ILE A 358 10.57 -12.78 -9.05
C ILE A 358 11.88 -13.18 -9.77
N ILE A 359 12.99 -12.46 -9.56
CA ILE A 359 14.28 -12.80 -10.14
C ILE A 359 14.76 -14.16 -9.64
N ARG A 360 14.64 -14.43 -8.35
CA ARG A 360 15.00 -15.73 -7.76
C ARG A 360 14.20 -16.87 -8.42
N ARG A 361 12.91 -16.66 -8.60
CA ARG A 361 12.05 -17.66 -9.24
C ARG A 361 12.32 -17.82 -10.73
N ARG A 362 12.30 -16.73 -11.51
CA ARG A 362 12.39 -16.78 -12.98
C ARG A 362 13.79 -16.95 -13.53
N ILE A 363 14.75 -16.30 -12.90
CA ILE A 363 16.11 -16.17 -13.45
C ILE A 363 17.08 -17.11 -12.76
N LEU A 364 17.00 -17.23 -11.43
CA LEU A 364 17.88 -18.11 -10.67
C LEU A 364 17.34 -19.55 -10.56
N GLY A 365 16.06 -19.77 -10.88
CA GLY A 365 15.43 -21.09 -10.91
C GLY A 365 15.08 -21.66 -9.54
N GLU A 366 15.02 -20.83 -8.50
CA GLU A 366 14.61 -21.25 -7.17
C GLU A 366 13.12 -21.63 -7.15
N SER A 367 12.76 -22.61 -6.33
CA SER A 367 11.37 -23.03 -6.14
C SER A 367 10.58 -22.01 -5.31
N MET A 368 9.23 -22.08 -5.35
CA MET A 368 8.38 -21.24 -4.49
C MET A 368 8.69 -21.46 -3.00
N ALA A 369 9.01 -22.70 -2.58
CA ALA A 369 9.37 -23.01 -1.19
C ALA A 369 10.69 -22.34 -0.75
N GLU A 370 11.66 -22.16 -1.65
CA GLU A 370 12.92 -21.51 -1.33
C GLU A 370 12.80 -19.99 -1.18
N ILE A 371 11.78 -19.39 -1.80
CA ILE A 371 11.54 -17.94 -1.70
C ILE A 371 10.47 -17.60 -0.66
N GLU A 372 9.75 -18.58 -0.12
CA GLU A 372 8.70 -18.40 0.88
C GLU A 372 9.20 -17.59 2.09
N GLY A 373 8.40 -16.66 2.58
CA GLY A 373 8.73 -15.79 3.71
C GLY A 373 9.75 -14.69 3.42
N SER A 374 10.41 -14.68 2.25
CA SER A 374 11.39 -13.66 1.88
C SER A 374 10.76 -12.34 1.37
N TYR A 375 9.47 -12.35 1.09
CA TYR A 375 8.69 -11.20 0.63
C TYR A 375 7.25 -11.28 1.15
N PRO A 376 6.47 -10.20 1.15
CA PRO A 376 5.04 -10.22 1.49
C PRO A 376 4.25 -10.86 0.33
N ASP A 377 3.95 -12.14 0.42
CA ASP A 377 3.19 -12.87 -0.59
C ASP A 377 1.67 -12.76 -0.38
N ALA A 378 0.90 -13.14 -1.39
CA ALA A 378 -0.57 -13.10 -1.36
C ALA A 378 -1.15 -13.93 -0.20
N GLN A 379 -0.54 -15.09 0.13
CA GLN A 379 -1.01 -15.95 1.21
C GLN A 379 -0.92 -15.24 2.56
N SER A 380 0.20 -14.55 2.82
CA SER A 380 0.41 -13.81 4.06
C SER A 380 -0.49 -12.58 4.22
N GLN A 381 -1.16 -12.15 3.14
CA GLN A 381 -2.07 -11.01 3.16
C GLN A 381 -3.55 -11.40 3.32
N ARG A 382 -3.88 -12.67 3.17
CA ARG A 382 -5.26 -13.16 3.23
C ARG A 382 -5.97 -12.79 4.53
N ASP A 383 -5.31 -12.99 5.67
CA ASP A 383 -5.90 -12.70 6.97
C ASP A 383 -6.12 -11.20 7.19
N ILE A 384 -5.23 -10.37 6.63
CA ILE A 384 -5.39 -8.91 6.63
C ILE A 384 -6.64 -8.53 5.83
N VAL A 385 -6.83 -9.11 4.65
CA VAL A 385 -8.02 -8.87 3.81
C VAL A 385 -9.29 -9.31 4.55
N GLN A 386 -9.28 -10.45 5.23
CA GLN A 386 -10.43 -10.92 6.01
C GLN A 386 -10.81 -9.94 7.14
N VAL A 387 -9.82 -9.37 7.83
CA VAL A 387 -10.09 -8.33 8.83
C VAL A 387 -10.64 -7.05 8.22
N ILE A 388 -10.10 -6.61 7.08
CA ILE A 388 -10.58 -5.42 6.36
C ILE A 388 -12.06 -5.62 5.98
N GLU A 389 -12.41 -6.75 5.40
CA GLU A 389 -13.77 -7.10 5.00
C GLU A 389 -14.70 -7.15 6.22
N ALA A 390 -14.32 -7.88 7.28
CA ALA A 390 -15.10 -7.98 8.51
C ALA A 390 -15.31 -6.62 9.19
N ALA A 391 -14.25 -5.82 9.31
CA ALA A 391 -14.32 -4.49 9.90
C ALA A 391 -15.27 -3.57 9.12
N SER A 392 -15.23 -3.63 7.79
CA SER A 392 -16.12 -2.85 6.93
C SER A 392 -17.59 -3.20 7.17
N VAL A 393 -17.90 -4.49 7.20
CA VAL A 393 -19.28 -4.97 7.44
C VAL A 393 -19.76 -4.62 8.84
N VAL A 394 -18.93 -4.84 9.85
CA VAL A 394 -19.27 -4.57 11.26
C VAL A 394 -19.49 -3.07 11.50
N ALA A 395 -18.59 -2.23 10.98
CA ALA A 395 -18.71 -0.79 11.15
C ALA A 395 -19.97 -0.22 10.50
N GLU A 396 -20.32 -0.68 9.29
CA GLU A 396 -21.54 -0.23 8.61
C GLU A 396 -22.81 -0.63 9.41
N LYS A 397 -22.90 -1.88 9.85
CA LYS A 397 -24.02 -2.35 10.69
C LYS A 397 -24.13 -1.57 12.00
N ASN A 398 -23.00 -1.29 12.66
CA ASN A 398 -22.99 -0.52 13.89
C ASN A 398 -23.40 0.94 13.65
N TYR A 399 -22.91 1.55 12.58
CA TYR A 399 -23.31 2.90 12.21
C TYR A 399 -24.82 3.00 11.94
N GLU A 400 -25.39 2.10 11.15
CA GLU A 400 -26.83 2.04 10.89
C GLU A 400 -27.65 1.81 12.18
N ALA A 401 -27.18 0.95 13.07
CA ALA A 401 -27.84 0.70 14.35
C ALA A 401 -27.85 1.94 15.24
N PHE A 402 -26.74 2.66 15.35
CA PHE A 402 -26.65 3.89 16.12
C PHE A 402 -27.53 5.01 15.52
N GLN A 403 -27.52 5.17 14.19
CA GLN A 403 -28.39 6.15 13.52
C GLN A 403 -29.88 5.86 13.74
N ALA A 404 -30.24 4.58 13.82
CA ALA A 404 -31.62 4.16 14.11
C ALA A 404 -32.01 4.18 15.62
N GLY A 405 -31.11 4.66 16.50
CA GLY A 405 -31.29 4.66 17.94
C GLY A 405 -31.31 3.26 18.58
N ARG A 406 -30.79 2.26 17.88
CA ARG A 406 -30.63 0.88 18.36
C ARG A 406 -29.25 0.73 19.02
N GLY A 407 -29.24 0.59 20.33
CA GLY A 407 -28.01 0.60 21.14
C GLY A 407 -27.23 -0.72 21.21
N THR A 408 -27.49 -1.69 20.35
CA THR A 408 -26.84 -3.01 20.40
C THR A 408 -25.83 -3.17 19.26
N PRO A 409 -24.53 -2.99 19.54
CA PRO A 409 -23.48 -3.16 18.53
C PRO A 409 -23.26 -4.64 18.18
N VAL A 410 -22.91 -4.91 16.93
CA VAL A 410 -22.52 -6.23 16.45
C VAL A 410 -20.99 -6.38 16.42
N SER A 411 -20.52 -7.62 16.41
CA SER A 411 -19.11 -7.97 16.16
C SER A 411 -19.05 -9.10 15.14
N ALA A 412 -17.85 -9.50 14.72
CA ALA A 412 -17.67 -10.65 13.85
C ALA A 412 -16.72 -11.67 14.50
N LEU A 413 -17.02 -12.94 14.35
CA LEU A 413 -16.08 -14.04 14.52
C LEU A 413 -15.54 -14.44 13.17
N LEU A 414 -14.25 -14.69 13.12
CA LEU A 414 -13.54 -15.11 11.93
C LEU A 414 -13.11 -16.57 12.06
N ASN A 415 -13.31 -17.33 11.03
CA ASN A 415 -12.71 -18.65 10.86
C ASN A 415 -12.03 -18.71 9.48
N ASP A 416 -11.44 -19.85 9.13
CA ASP A 416 -10.59 -20.01 7.95
C ASP A 416 -11.19 -19.47 6.63
N SER A 417 -12.51 -19.44 6.49
CA SER A 417 -13.16 -19.07 5.24
C SER A 417 -14.40 -18.17 5.40
N GLU A 418 -14.86 -17.93 6.62
CA GLU A 418 -16.16 -17.27 6.85
C GLU A 418 -16.07 -16.15 7.89
N ILE A 419 -16.88 -15.11 7.67
CA ILE A 419 -17.10 -14.00 8.58
C ILE A 419 -18.49 -14.17 9.19
N HIS A 420 -18.56 -14.55 10.46
CA HIS A 420 -19.83 -14.72 11.16
C HIS A 420 -20.18 -13.48 11.99
N ILE A 421 -21.21 -12.77 11.59
CA ILE A 421 -21.72 -11.62 12.34
C ILE A 421 -22.45 -12.12 13.61
N ILE A 422 -21.99 -11.62 14.75
CA ILE A 422 -22.57 -11.92 16.07
C ILE A 422 -23.44 -10.72 16.46
N GLU A 423 -24.74 -10.98 16.54
CA GLU A 423 -25.69 -10.03 17.13
C GLU A 423 -25.77 -10.27 18.64
N PRO A 424 -25.84 -9.21 19.46
CA PRO A 424 -26.03 -9.39 20.90
C PRO A 424 -27.34 -10.13 21.17
N SER A 425 -27.31 -11.08 22.09
CA SER A 425 -28.54 -11.71 22.60
C SER A 425 -29.42 -10.64 23.21
N LYS A 426 -30.72 -10.66 22.86
CA LYS A 426 -31.75 -9.76 23.39
C LYS A 426 -31.90 -9.88 24.88
#